data_b25593bcbedd3f8fab56872f9432ce0f
#
_entry.id   b25593bcbedd3f8fab56872f9432ce0f
#
_cell.length_a   1.000
_cell.length_b   1.000
_cell.length_c   1.000
_cell.angle_alpha   90.00
_cell.angle_beta   90.00
_cell.angle_gamma   90.00
#
_symmetry.space_group_name_H-M   'P 1'
#
loop_
_entity.id
_entity.type
_entity.pdbx_description
1 polymer ?
#
loop_
_entity_poly.entity_id
_entity_poly.type
_entity_poly.pdbx_seq_one_letter_code
_entity_poly.pdbx_strand_id
1 'polypeptide(L)'
;MRTMKTRSGREPMSARTRRAARIPAARDGRDALAEHDSSTGQDAGHAVAALYQLHYPALVRLVALLVPDLATAEDIVQDAFAAVHGRWHVQPDADAALAYLRWSVVHQSRSVPPPGPAEGTGEPGSAVVSALRALSARQREVVVLRYFADLPEAEIASATGMSVAAVRDHAAQAMSSLQAGLGE
;
A
#
# COMPACT_ATOMS: atom_id res chain seq x y z
N MET A 1 -0.91 -70.36 26.76
CA MET A 1 -2.06 -70.81 27.58
C MET A 1 -3.21 -69.83 27.36
N ARG A 2 -4.23 -70.42 26.79
CA ARG A 2 -5.67 -70.25 27.01
C ARG A 2 -6.23 -68.85 26.77
N THR A 3 -6.89 -68.68 25.70
CA THR A 3 -8.25 -69.07 25.27
C THR A 3 -9.36 -68.13 25.71
N MET A 4 -10.07 -67.65 24.68
CA MET A 4 -11.56 -67.63 24.54
C MET A 4 -12.28 -66.47 25.30
N LYS A 5 -13.33 -65.85 24.84
CA LYS A 5 -14.34 -66.17 23.81
C LYS A 5 -15.37 -65.03 23.76
N THR A 6 -15.69 -64.61 22.57
CA THR A 6 -17.02 -64.31 22.00
C THR A 6 -18.18 -63.84 22.86
N ARG A 7 -18.89 -62.80 22.41
CA ARG A 7 -20.31 -62.83 21.93
C ARG A 7 -20.77 -61.37 21.75
N SER A 8 -21.09 -60.93 20.60
CA SER A 8 -22.34 -61.10 19.84
C SER A 8 -23.58 -60.66 20.63
N GLY A 9 -24.14 -59.49 20.26
CA GLY A 9 -25.44 -59.01 20.65
C GLY A 9 -25.96 -58.07 19.57
N ARG A 10 -26.58 -58.66 18.53
CA ARG A 10 -27.55 -57.98 17.67
C ARG A 10 -28.85 -57.91 18.42
N GLU A 11 -29.52 -56.78 18.32
CA GLU A 11 -30.97 -56.70 18.29
C GLU A 11 -31.47 -55.26 18.02
N PRO A 12 -32.74 -55.00 17.63
CA PRO A 12 -33.05 -54.61 16.28
C PRO A 12 -33.82 -53.27 16.20
N MET A 13 -33.97 -52.89 14.96
CA MET A 13 -34.90 -51.92 14.39
C MET A 13 -36.13 -51.55 15.23
N SER A 14 -36.28 -50.24 15.43
CA SER A 14 -37.65 -49.68 15.58
C SER A 14 -37.82 -48.58 14.54
N ALA A 15 -38.72 -48.89 13.63
CA ALA A 15 -39.24 -47.99 12.60
C ALA A 15 -40.07 -46.88 13.26
N ARG A 16 -39.66 -45.62 13.11
CA ARG A 16 -40.55 -44.51 13.36
C ARG A 16 -40.53 -43.54 12.19
N THR A 17 -41.59 -43.68 11.38
CA THR A 17 -42.37 -42.68 10.67
C THR A 17 -41.59 -41.48 10.09
N ARG A 18 -41.34 -41.60 8.82
CA ARG A 18 -40.97 -40.46 7.93
C ARG A 18 -42.13 -39.49 7.89
N ARG A 19 -42.04 -38.41 8.62
CA ARG A 19 -42.84 -37.21 8.34
C ARG A 19 -42.01 -36.34 7.39
N ALA A 20 -42.38 -36.33 6.13
CA ALA A 20 -41.87 -35.43 5.11
C ALA A 20 -42.12 -33.98 5.56
N ALA A 21 -41.11 -33.32 6.11
CA ALA A 21 -41.13 -31.87 6.22
C ALA A 21 -40.81 -31.30 4.86
N ARG A 22 -41.80 -30.68 4.28
CA ARG A 22 -41.77 -29.90 3.06
C ARG A 22 -40.77 -28.81 3.21
N ILE A 23 -39.65 -28.85 2.48
CA ILE A 23 -38.67 -27.76 2.39
C ILE A 23 -39.35 -26.62 1.63
N PRO A 24 -39.54 -25.43 2.20
CA PRO A 24 -39.94 -24.27 1.41
C PRO A 24 -38.86 -23.95 0.40
N ALA A 25 -39.27 -23.66 -0.83
CA ALA A 25 -38.39 -23.32 -1.94
C ALA A 25 -37.50 -22.13 -1.56
N ALA A 26 -36.19 -22.33 -1.60
CA ALA A 26 -35.21 -21.28 -1.52
C ALA A 26 -35.32 -20.38 -2.77
N ARG A 27 -35.95 -19.24 -2.61
CA ARG A 27 -36.11 -18.22 -3.64
C ARG A 27 -35.80 -16.83 -3.11
N ASP A 28 -34.79 -16.62 -2.26
CA ASP A 28 -34.42 -15.27 -1.87
C ASP A 28 -32.91 -15.11 -1.51
N GLY A 29 -32.06 -16.12 -1.78
CA GLY A 29 -30.64 -16.03 -1.42
C GLY A 29 -29.74 -15.41 -2.48
N ARG A 30 -30.21 -15.23 -3.72
CA ARG A 30 -29.38 -14.67 -4.80
C ARG A 30 -29.44 -13.15 -4.87
N ASP A 31 -30.58 -12.55 -4.58
CA ASP A 31 -30.73 -11.09 -4.61
C ASP A 31 -30.04 -10.43 -3.40
N ALA A 32 -30.10 -11.03 -2.21
CA ALA A 32 -29.43 -10.52 -1.03
C ALA A 32 -27.87 -10.56 -1.13
N LEU A 33 -27.31 -11.53 -1.85
CA LEU A 33 -25.87 -11.60 -2.09
C LEU A 33 -25.42 -10.59 -3.15
N ALA A 34 -26.24 -10.30 -4.14
CA ALA A 34 -25.93 -9.30 -5.17
C ALA A 34 -26.02 -7.87 -4.62
N GLU A 35 -26.96 -7.58 -3.73
CA GLU A 35 -27.08 -6.26 -3.09
C GLU A 35 -25.94 -6.02 -2.08
N HIS A 36 -25.49 -7.04 -1.36
CA HIS A 36 -24.38 -6.93 -0.40
C HIS A 36 -23.04 -6.68 -1.10
N ASP A 37 -22.80 -7.33 -2.23
CA ASP A 37 -21.58 -7.14 -3.04
C ASP A 37 -21.54 -5.75 -3.69
N SER A 38 -22.69 -5.22 -4.11
CA SER A 38 -22.80 -3.88 -4.71
C SER A 38 -22.58 -2.75 -3.69
N SER A 39 -23.05 -2.90 -2.44
CA SER A 39 -22.86 -1.90 -1.40
C SER A 39 -21.41 -1.85 -0.93
N THR A 40 -20.77 -3.01 -0.76
CA THR A 40 -19.36 -3.10 -0.36
C THR A 40 -18.44 -2.50 -1.43
N GLY A 41 -18.76 -2.69 -2.71
CA GLY A 41 -18.01 -2.08 -3.82
C GLY A 41 -18.16 -0.57 -3.90
N GLN A 42 -19.35 -0.03 -3.61
CA GLN A 42 -19.60 1.41 -3.58
C GLN A 42 -18.91 2.09 -2.39
N ASP A 43 -18.94 1.48 -1.20
CA ASP A 43 -18.26 1.98 -0.02
C ASP A 43 -16.74 1.99 -0.21
N ALA A 44 -16.18 0.95 -0.83
CA ALA A 44 -14.78 0.90 -1.23
C ALA A 44 -14.41 2.03 -2.19
N GLY A 45 -15.24 2.27 -3.21
CA GLY A 45 -15.04 3.35 -4.18
C GLY A 45 -15.03 4.72 -3.54
N HIS A 46 -15.96 5.00 -2.63
CA HIS A 46 -16.02 6.27 -1.90
C HIS A 46 -14.82 6.49 -0.98
N ALA A 47 -14.39 5.45 -0.26
CA ALA A 47 -13.24 5.55 0.64
C ALA A 47 -11.94 5.79 -0.12
N VAL A 48 -11.72 5.06 -1.22
CA VAL A 48 -10.54 5.27 -2.09
C VAL A 48 -10.59 6.64 -2.77
N ALA A 49 -11.77 7.13 -3.18
CA ALA A 49 -11.92 8.46 -3.73
C ALA A 49 -11.59 9.56 -2.71
N ALA A 50 -11.97 9.38 -1.46
CA ALA A 50 -11.59 10.30 -0.38
C ALA A 50 -10.07 10.33 -0.14
N LEU A 51 -9.43 9.15 -0.10
CA LEU A 51 -7.97 9.05 -0.02
C LEU A 51 -7.29 9.71 -1.22
N TYR A 52 -7.84 9.52 -2.42
CA TYR A 52 -7.31 10.15 -3.63
C TYR A 52 -7.35 11.68 -3.53
N GLN A 53 -8.51 12.25 -3.21
CA GLN A 53 -8.65 13.70 -3.07
C GLN A 53 -7.69 14.29 -2.03
N LEU A 54 -7.49 13.60 -0.92
CA LEU A 54 -6.66 14.06 0.18
C LEU A 54 -5.16 13.93 -0.10
N HIS A 55 -4.73 12.83 -0.71
CA HIS A 55 -3.31 12.48 -0.76
C HIS A 55 -2.69 12.54 -2.16
N TYR A 56 -3.48 12.48 -3.25
CA TYR A 56 -2.95 12.45 -4.62
C TYR A 56 -1.99 13.61 -4.92
N PRO A 57 -2.35 14.89 -4.68
CA PRO A 57 -1.44 15.99 -5.05
C PRO A 57 -0.14 15.99 -4.23
N ALA A 58 -0.20 15.53 -2.98
CA ALA A 58 0.99 15.43 -2.13
C ALA A 58 1.90 14.29 -2.57
N LEU A 59 1.34 13.13 -2.94
CA LEU A 59 2.10 12.00 -3.45
C LEU A 59 2.74 12.30 -4.81
N VAL A 60 2.03 12.97 -5.73
CA VAL A 60 2.60 13.39 -7.02
C VAL A 60 3.80 14.31 -6.81
N ARG A 61 3.67 15.34 -5.95
CA ARG A 61 4.79 16.24 -5.63
C ARG A 61 5.99 15.49 -5.02
N LEU A 62 5.73 14.53 -4.14
CA LEU A 62 6.76 13.70 -3.54
C LEU A 62 7.48 12.86 -4.59
N VAL A 63 6.72 12.17 -5.45
CA VAL A 63 7.28 11.29 -6.49
C VAL A 63 8.05 12.10 -7.53
N ALA A 64 7.59 13.31 -7.89
CA ALA A 64 8.29 14.21 -8.82
C ALA A 64 9.69 14.62 -8.35
N LEU A 65 10.01 14.49 -7.06
CA LEU A 65 11.37 14.66 -6.55
C LEU A 65 12.24 13.39 -6.70
N LEU A 66 11.63 12.24 -6.96
CA LEU A 66 12.30 10.94 -7.06
C LEU A 66 12.51 10.50 -8.51
N VAL A 67 11.69 10.97 -9.45
CA VAL A 67 11.67 10.56 -10.86
C VAL A 67 12.00 11.73 -11.81
N PRO A 68 12.32 11.49 -13.10
CA PRO A 68 12.80 12.53 -14.00
C PRO A 68 11.75 13.59 -14.35
N ASP A 69 10.49 13.23 -14.44
CA ASP A 69 9.43 14.11 -14.95
C ASP A 69 8.08 13.90 -14.24
N LEU A 70 7.20 14.89 -14.41
CA LEU A 70 5.89 14.93 -13.75
C LEU A 70 4.95 13.84 -14.29
N ALA A 71 4.99 13.54 -15.58
CA ALA A 71 4.11 12.52 -16.16
C ALA A 71 4.40 11.14 -15.58
N THR A 72 5.68 10.79 -15.46
CA THR A 72 6.11 9.56 -14.76
C THR A 72 5.66 9.55 -13.29
N ALA A 73 5.70 10.69 -12.59
CA ALA A 73 5.24 10.79 -11.23
C ALA A 73 3.72 10.55 -11.12
N GLU A 74 2.94 11.12 -12.01
CA GLU A 74 1.49 10.95 -12.07
C GLU A 74 1.12 9.49 -12.36
N ASP A 75 1.77 8.85 -13.33
CA ASP A 75 1.53 7.44 -13.67
C ASP A 75 1.81 6.52 -12.48
N ILE A 76 2.93 6.69 -11.80
CA ILE A 76 3.27 5.90 -10.59
C ILE A 76 2.22 6.06 -9.50
N VAL A 77 1.76 7.28 -9.26
CA VAL A 77 0.75 7.53 -8.22
C VAL A 77 -0.61 6.95 -8.62
N GLN A 78 -1.01 7.07 -9.88
CA GLN A 78 -2.25 6.46 -10.39
C GLN A 78 -2.23 4.94 -10.27
N ASP A 79 -1.14 4.28 -10.64
CA ASP A 79 -0.96 2.84 -10.51
C ASP A 79 -1.04 2.39 -9.04
N ALA A 80 -0.43 3.15 -8.13
CA ALA A 80 -0.51 2.87 -6.71
C ALA A 80 -1.95 2.94 -6.17
N PHE A 81 -2.74 3.95 -6.58
CA PHE A 81 -4.15 4.05 -6.21
C PHE A 81 -5.00 2.96 -6.84
N ALA A 82 -4.75 2.58 -8.09
CA ALA A 82 -5.42 1.45 -8.73
C ALA A 82 -5.19 0.14 -7.97
N ALA A 83 -3.96 -0.09 -7.50
CA ALA A 83 -3.63 -1.25 -6.68
C ALA A 83 -4.33 -1.23 -5.31
N VAL A 84 -4.45 -0.06 -4.67
CA VAL A 84 -5.21 0.10 -3.42
C VAL A 84 -6.69 -0.20 -3.65
N HIS A 85 -7.28 0.36 -4.70
CA HIS A 85 -8.68 0.11 -5.04
C HIS A 85 -8.97 -1.39 -5.20
N GLY A 86 -8.12 -2.11 -5.92
CA GLY A 86 -8.26 -3.55 -6.12
C GLY A 86 -8.13 -4.39 -4.83
N ARG A 87 -7.51 -3.84 -3.79
CA ARG A 87 -7.27 -4.52 -2.49
C ARG A 87 -8.20 -4.07 -1.37
N TRP A 88 -8.95 -2.99 -1.56
CA TRP A 88 -9.75 -2.38 -0.50
C TRP A 88 -10.75 -3.32 0.15
N HIS A 89 -11.36 -4.20 -0.61
CA HIS A 89 -12.33 -5.19 -0.12
C HIS A 89 -11.71 -6.26 0.82
N VAL A 90 -10.38 -6.41 0.79
CA VAL A 90 -9.67 -7.36 1.66
C VAL A 90 -9.26 -6.71 2.98
N GLN A 91 -8.92 -5.42 2.94
CA GLN A 91 -8.43 -4.67 4.10
C GLN A 91 -8.88 -3.21 4.02
N PRO A 92 -10.13 -2.92 4.46
CA PRO A 92 -10.68 -1.57 4.42
C PRO A 92 -10.16 -0.72 5.58
N ASP A 93 -8.88 -0.34 5.52
CA ASP A 93 -8.19 0.48 6.52
C ASP A 93 -7.45 1.62 5.80
N ALA A 94 -7.82 2.85 6.11
CA ALA A 94 -7.27 4.04 5.48
C ALA A 94 -5.78 4.25 5.81
N ASP A 95 -5.36 3.97 7.04
CA ASP A 95 -3.97 4.12 7.47
C ASP A 95 -3.08 3.07 6.81
N ALA A 96 -3.55 1.83 6.76
CA ALA A 96 -2.87 0.74 6.05
C ALA A 96 -2.80 1.02 4.54
N ALA A 97 -3.86 1.57 3.94
CA ALA A 97 -3.87 1.96 2.53
C ALA A 97 -2.87 3.09 2.26
N LEU A 98 -2.79 4.11 3.13
CA LEU A 98 -1.83 5.20 2.99
C LEU A 98 -0.39 4.71 3.15
N ALA A 99 -0.13 3.82 4.12
CA ALA A 99 1.19 3.19 4.28
C ALA A 99 1.57 2.39 3.03
N TYR A 100 0.64 1.64 2.46
CA TYR A 100 0.84 0.91 1.20
C TYR A 100 1.10 1.85 0.01
N LEU A 101 0.34 2.95 -0.11
CA LEU A 101 0.56 3.96 -1.16
C LEU A 101 1.99 4.51 -1.08
N ARG A 102 2.43 4.92 0.10
CA ARG A 102 3.80 5.43 0.33
C ARG A 102 4.87 4.40 -0.04
N TRP A 103 4.70 3.17 0.41
CA TRP A 103 5.60 2.08 0.03
C TRP A 103 5.60 1.83 -1.47
N SER A 104 4.42 1.77 -2.09
CA SER A 104 4.25 1.46 -3.51
C SER A 104 4.92 2.51 -4.40
N VAL A 105 4.67 3.80 -4.14
CA VAL A 105 5.26 4.88 -4.95
C VAL A 105 6.77 4.95 -4.83
N VAL A 106 7.33 4.73 -3.63
CA VAL A 106 8.79 4.66 -3.44
C VAL A 106 9.38 3.45 -4.14
N HIS A 107 8.70 2.30 -4.06
CA HIS A 107 9.18 1.08 -4.70
C HIS A 107 9.16 1.19 -6.23
N GLN A 108 8.09 1.73 -6.80
CA GLN A 108 7.96 1.93 -8.24
C GLN A 108 8.94 2.98 -8.77
N SER A 109 9.19 4.07 -8.02
CA SER A 109 10.18 5.09 -8.39
C SER A 109 11.60 4.54 -8.59
N ARG A 110 11.95 3.43 -7.94
CA ARG A 110 13.26 2.76 -8.09
C ARG A 110 13.43 2.06 -9.43
N SER A 111 12.34 1.73 -10.10
CA SER A 111 12.35 1.07 -11.42
C SER A 111 12.55 2.07 -12.56
N VAL A 112 12.46 3.36 -12.24
CA VAL A 112 12.64 4.45 -13.19
C VAL A 112 14.06 4.99 -13.10
N PRO A 113 14.70 5.39 -14.21
CA PRO A 113 15.99 6.05 -14.18
C PRO A 113 15.97 7.27 -13.24
N PRO A 114 17.05 7.52 -12.46
CA PRO A 114 17.07 8.68 -11.59
C PRO A 114 16.97 9.98 -12.43
N PRO A 115 16.38 11.05 -11.85
CA PRO A 115 16.34 12.34 -12.51
C PRO A 115 17.76 12.80 -12.83
N GLY A 116 17.97 13.27 -14.05
CA GLY A 116 19.22 13.89 -14.46
C GLY A 116 19.52 15.18 -13.66
N PRO A 117 20.71 15.76 -13.81
CA PRO A 117 21.02 17.06 -13.22
C PRO A 117 19.96 18.08 -13.70
N ALA A 118 19.44 18.88 -12.77
CA ALA A 118 18.52 19.94 -13.14
C ALA A 118 19.30 21.01 -13.91
N GLU A 119 18.85 21.35 -15.11
CA GLU A 119 19.33 22.55 -15.80
C GLU A 119 18.89 23.75 -14.97
N GLY A 120 19.85 24.48 -14.38
CA GLY A 120 19.58 25.58 -13.48
C GLY A 120 18.90 26.74 -14.23
N THR A 121 17.65 27.02 -13.90
CA THR A 121 16.93 28.20 -14.42
C THR A 121 17.23 29.46 -13.60
N GLY A 122 18.11 29.38 -12.59
CA GLY A 122 18.46 30.51 -11.73
C GLY A 122 17.41 30.87 -10.67
N GLU A 123 16.29 30.16 -10.61
CA GLU A 123 15.25 30.38 -9.59
C GLU A 123 15.60 29.72 -8.24
N PRO A 124 15.28 30.32 -7.09
CA PRO A 124 15.60 29.78 -5.77
C PRO A 124 15.12 28.34 -5.53
N GLY A 125 13.96 27.96 -6.12
CA GLY A 125 13.45 26.58 -6.07
C GLY A 125 14.29 25.58 -6.88
N SER A 126 14.98 26.03 -7.90
CA SER A 126 15.82 25.21 -8.79
C SER A 126 17.10 24.74 -8.09
N ALA A 127 17.69 25.56 -7.20
CA ALA A 127 18.88 25.18 -6.44
C ALA A 127 18.63 23.99 -5.51
N VAL A 128 17.51 24.01 -4.77
CA VAL A 128 17.11 22.90 -3.87
C VAL A 128 16.84 21.64 -4.67
N VAL A 129 16.09 21.74 -5.79
CA VAL A 129 15.80 20.58 -6.65
C VAL A 129 17.10 20.03 -7.23
N SER A 130 18.02 20.89 -7.68
CA SER A 130 19.34 20.48 -8.20
C SER A 130 20.15 19.76 -7.13
N ALA A 131 20.19 20.31 -5.91
CA ALA A 131 20.89 19.69 -4.78
C ALA A 131 20.28 18.32 -4.42
N LEU A 132 18.94 18.19 -4.40
CA LEU A 132 18.28 16.92 -4.19
C LEU A 132 18.60 15.90 -5.29
N ARG A 133 18.67 16.33 -6.55
CA ARG A 133 19.03 15.47 -7.68
C ARG A 133 20.49 14.99 -7.64
N ALA A 134 21.37 15.75 -7.03
CA ALA A 134 22.77 15.37 -6.82
C ALA A 134 22.97 14.29 -5.76
N LEU A 135 21.98 14.09 -4.85
CA LEU A 135 22.03 13.02 -3.86
C LEU A 135 21.95 11.63 -4.49
N SER A 136 22.54 10.63 -3.85
CA SER A 136 22.26 9.23 -4.21
C SER A 136 20.79 8.91 -4.06
N ALA A 137 20.29 7.90 -4.79
CA ALA A 137 18.87 7.53 -4.77
C ALA A 137 18.36 7.27 -3.34
N ARG A 138 19.16 6.57 -2.51
CA ARG A 138 18.77 6.27 -1.12
C ARG A 138 18.75 7.51 -0.22
N GLN A 139 19.72 8.38 -0.35
CA GLN A 139 19.76 9.65 0.37
C GLN A 139 18.56 10.52 -0.02
N ARG A 140 18.25 10.61 -1.31
CA ARG A 140 17.11 11.37 -1.83
C ARG A 140 15.79 10.82 -1.31
N GLU A 141 15.57 9.49 -1.37
CA GLU A 141 14.38 8.84 -0.80
C GLU A 141 14.18 9.24 0.67
N VAL A 142 15.23 9.13 1.50
CA VAL A 142 15.16 9.44 2.93
C VAL A 142 14.82 10.91 3.17
N VAL A 143 15.50 11.83 2.47
CA VAL A 143 15.28 13.28 2.61
C VAL A 143 13.85 13.65 2.17
N VAL A 144 13.41 13.13 1.03
CA VAL A 144 12.07 13.43 0.50
C VAL A 144 10.99 12.90 1.46
N LEU A 145 11.10 11.68 1.94
CA LEU A 145 10.13 11.12 2.87
C LEU A 145 10.13 11.85 4.23
N ARG A 146 11.28 12.28 4.72
CA ARG A 146 11.40 12.96 6.01
C ARG A 146 10.88 14.38 5.98
N TYR A 147 11.24 15.18 4.97
CA TYR A 147 10.99 16.63 4.95
C TYR A 147 9.82 17.04 4.07
N PHE A 148 9.43 16.25 3.08
CA PHE A 148 8.29 16.55 2.21
C PHE A 148 7.05 15.73 2.54
N ALA A 149 7.19 14.55 3.16
CA ALA A 149 6.09 13.73 3.63
C ALA A 149 5.95 13.73 5.15
N ASP A 150 6.86 14.39 5.87
CA ASP A 150 6.90 14.49 7.34
C ASP A 150 6.80 13.13 8.06
N LEU A 151 7.50 12.11 7.50
CA LEU A 151 7.46 10.77 8.06
C LEU A 151 8.50 10.58 9.16
N PRO A 152 8.14 9.91 10.27
CA PRO A 152 9.09 9.46 11.28
C PRO A 152 10.00 8.35 10.72
N GLU A 153 11.21 8.21 11.30
CA GLU A 153 12.23 7.25 10.83
C GLU A 153 11.72 5.81 10.71
N ALA A 154 10.82 5.38 11.59
CA ALA A 154 10.24 4.04 11.56
C ALA A 154 9.35 3.83 10.33
N GLU A 155 8.55 4.84 9.94
CA GLU A 155 7.72 4.78 8.74
C GLU A 155 8.58 4.85 7.47
N ILE A 156 9.63 5.69 7.46
CA ILE A 156 10.60 5.72 6.36
C ILE A 156 11.27 4.36 6.20
N ALA A 157 11.70 3.73 7.29
CA ALA A 157 12.28 2.39 7.27
C ALA A 157 11.32 1.36 6.65
N SER A 158 10.05 1.40 7.07
CA SER A 158 9.00 0.54 6.51
C SER A 158 8.76 0.80 5.03
N ALA A 159 8.61 2.07 4.62
CA ALA A 159 8.35 2.46 3.23
C ALA A 159 9.52 2.13 2.28
N THR A 160 10.75 2.24 2.77
CA THR A 160 11.97 2.03 1.96
C THR A 160 12.53 0.63 2.03
N GLY A 161 12.12 -0.19 3.00
CA GLY A 161 12.68 -1.50 3.29
C GLY A 161 14.10 -1.42 3.91
N MET A 162 14.47 -0.29 4.50
CA MET A 162 15.74 -0.10 5.20
C MET A 162 15.59 -0.32 6.70
N SER A 163 16.70 -0.51 7.42
CA SER A 163 16.71 -0.42 8.87
C SER A 163 16.62 1.04 9.33
N VAL A 164 16.11 1.29 10.55
CA VAL A 164 16.06 2.64 11.12
C VAL A 164 17.47 3.25 11.24
N ALA A 165 18.48 2.43 11.56
CA ALA A 165 19.88 2.88 11.59
C ALA A 165 20.33 3.35 10.20
N ALA A 166 20.06 2.59 9.14
CA ALA A 166 20.39 3.00 7.77
C ALA A 166 19.66 4.29 7.34
N VAL A 167 18.41 4.47 7.77
CA VAL A 167 17.66 5.73 7.53
C VAL A 167 18.37 6.91 8.16
N ARG A 168 18.85 6.78 9.41
CA ARG A 168 19.60 7.84 10.10
C ARG A 168 20.92 8.16 9.40
N ASP A 169 21.67 7.13 9.01
CA ASP A 169 22.94 7.29 8.33
C ASP A 169 22.77 7.99 6.98
N HIS A 170 21.78 7.58 6.18
CA HIS A 170 21.47 8.23 4.91
C HIS A 170 20.97 9.66 5.10
N ALA A 171 20.18 9.95 6.14
CA ALA A 171 19.74 11.30 6.45
C ALA A 171 20.91 12.22 6.80
N ALA A 172 21.83 11.74 7.66
CA ALA A 172 23.01 12.52 8.07
C ALA A 172 23.94 12.81 6.87
N GLN A 173 24.23 11.79 6.07
CA GLN A 173 25.05 11.95 4.86
C GLN A 173 24.41 12.90 3.85
N ALA A 174 23.09 12.78 3.63
CA ALA A 174 22.35 13.65 2.73
C ALA A 174 22.39 15.11 3.17
N MET A 175 22.18 15.37 4.47
CA MET A 175 22.25 16.74 5.01
C MET A 175 23.64 17.35 4.85
N SER A 176 24.71 16.57 5.08
CA SER A 176 26.08 17.02 4.82
C SER A 176 26.32 17.37 3.35
N SER A 177 25.83 16.53 2.43
CA SER A 177 25.93 16.79 0.99
C SER A 177 25.14 18.02 0.53
N LEU A 178 23.91 18.21 1.08
CA LEU A 178 23.08 19.38 0.79
C LEU A 178 23.70 20.67 1.31
N GLN A 179 24.30 20.65 2.51
CA GLN A 179 24.99 21.81 3.07
C GLN A 179 26.21 22.20 2.24
N ALA A 180 26.98 21.22 1.75
CA ALA A 180 28.10 21.48 0.86
C ALA A 180 27.66 22.06 -0.49
N GLY A 181 26.59 21.54 -1.07
CA GLY A 181 26.11 21.99 -2.39
C GLY A 181 25.28 23.28 -2.38
N LEU A 182 24.75 23.72 -1.24
CA LEU A 182 23.96 24.95 -1.13
C LEU A 182 24.78 26.11 -0.47
N GLY A 183 25.98 25.80 0.02
CA GLY A 183 26.85 26.76 0.70
C GLY A 183 27.92 27.39 -0.20
N GLU A 184 27.96 26.98 -1.48
CA GLU A 184 28.77 27.60 -2.54
C GLU A 184 27.93 28.59 -3.34
#